data_0a93c9c174b0e4aeb741678944d2f1f0
#
_entry.id   0a93c9c174b0e4aeb741678944d2f1f0
#
_cell.length_a   1.000
_cell.length_b   1.000
_cell.length_c   1.000
_cell.angle_alpha   90.00
_cell.angle_beta   90.00
_cell.angle_gamma   90.00
#
_symmetry.space_group_name_H-M   'P 1'
#
loop_
_entity.id
_entity.type
_entity.pdbx_description
1 polymer ?
#
loop_
_entity_poly.entity_id
_entity_poly.type
_entity_poly.pdbx_seq_one_letter_code
_entity_poly.pdbx_strand_id
1 'polypeptide(L)'
;MAKIKYTKTEQKHQQDSLKQFQRFLPTLQLKKQQLQAEVRLSLEKLSQNREARKIALQNLAGVLVFFSEKSEAEKFTALVKVASIRTSTTNIAGITIPVFDKVEFADIRWDLLTTPWYTDECVAALKDALSLRAEGKVLEKQYQLLFAELTTTTQRVNLFEKVKIPECKENIRRIKIQLGDMETSAVARSKIAKNKSQHTALV
;
A
#
# COMPACT_ATOMS: atom_id res chain seq x y z
N MET A 1 27.89 -10.12 -0.07
CA MET A 1 28.29 -8.70 -0.06
C MET A 1 29.04 -8.39 -1.35
N ALA A 2 28.64 -7.35 -2.07
CA ALA A 2 29.35 -6.94 -3.28
C ALA A 2 30.78 -6.47 -2.92
N LYS A 3 31.77 -6.85 -3.73
CA LYS A 3 33.19 -6.50 -3.53
C LYS A 3 33.35 -4.99 -3.77
N ILE A 4 33.61 -4.24 -2.69
CA ILE A 4 33.76 -2.78 -2.75
C ILE A 4 35.09 -2.44 -3.40
N LYS A 5 35.09 -1.47 -4.33
CA LYS A 5 36.32 -0.92 -4.92
C LYS A 5 36.84 0.22 -4.04
N TYR A 6 38.12 0.14 -3.65
CA TYR A 6 38.77 1.16 -2.82
C TYR A 6 39.34 2.29 -3.67
N THR A 7 38.44 3.09 -4.30
CA THR A 7 38.81 4.21 -5.19
C THR A 7 38.10 5.51 -4.77
N LYS A 8 38.71 6.66 -5.11
CA LYS A 8 38.10 7.99 -4.87
C LYS A 8 36.74 8.14 -5.57
N THR A 9 36.60 7.53 -6.75
CA THR A 9 35.34 7.52 -7.52
C THR A 9 34.25 6.76 -6.77
N GLU A 10 34.58 5.58 -6.25
CA GLU A 10 33.60 4.78 -5.46
C GLU A 10 33.23 5.49 -4.17
N GLN A 11 34.18 6.13 -3.49
CA GLN A 11 33.90 6.94 -2.31
C GLN A 11 32.88 8.04 -2.60
N LYS A 12 33.06 8.76 -3.71
CA LYS A 12 32.11 9.80 -4.13
C LYS A 12 30.74 9.21 -4.45
N HIS A 13 30.69 8.11 -5.16
CA HIS A 13 29.43 7.39 -5.48
C HIS A 13 28.69 6.99 -4.20
N GLN A 14 29.38 6.45 -3.21
CA GLN A 14 28.77 6.07 -1.91
C GLN A 14 28.28 7.31 -1.13
N GLN A 15 29.01 8.42 -1.19
CA GLN A 15 28.58 9.69 -0.58
C GLN A 15 27.32 10.26 -1.26
N ASP A 16 27.26 10.24 -2.57
CA ASP A 16 26.10 10.74 -3.31
C ASP A 16 24.88 9.85 -3.08
N SER A 17 25.07 8.52 -3.06
CA SER A 17 24.02 7.57 -2.69
C SER A 17 23.50 7.81 -1.26
N LEU A 18 24.40 8.04 -0.30
CA LEU A 18 24.02 8.36 1.08
C LEU A 18 23.17 9.62 1.16
N LYS A 19 23.58 10.69 0.47
CA LYS A 19 22.82 11.95 0.40
C LYS A 19 21.43 11.73 -0.20
N GLN A 20 21.34 10.93 -1.27
CA GLN A 20 20.05 10.59 -1.90
C GLN A 20 19.14 9.83 -0.92
N PHE A 21 19.64 8.81 -0.25
CA PHE A 21 18.83 8.03 0.72
C PHE A 21 18.39 8.91 1.89
N GLN A 22 19.25 9.79 2.40
CA GLN A 22 18.88 10.73 3.47
C GLN A 22 17.84 11.75 3.03
N ARG A 23 17.85 12.16 1.76
CA ARG A 23 16.86 13.08 1.19
C ARG A 23 15.51 12.42 0.96
N PHE A 24 15.51 11.16 0.51
CA PHE A 24 14.26 10.44 0.22
C PHE A 24 13.62 9.80 1.45
N LEU A 25 14.37 9.53 2.49
CA LEU A 25 13.84 8.88 3.70
C LEU A 25 12.69 9.65 4.34
N PRO A 26 12.77 10.99 4.57
CA PRO A 26 11.68 11.76 5.17
C PRO A 26 10.40 11.73 4.33
N THR A 27 10.52 11.81 3.01
CA THR A 27 9.35 11.77 2.10
C THR A 27 8.66 10.41 2.13
N LEU A 28 9.42 9.32 2.22
CA LEU A 28 8.88 7.97 2.37
C LEU A 28 8.24 7.76 3.75
N GLN A 29 8.81 8.34 4.80
CA GLN A 29 8.22 8.32 6.15
C GLN A 29 6.90 9.07 6.19
N LEU A 30 6.81 10.25 5.55
CA LEU A 30 5.57 11.01 5.42
C LEU A 30 4.50 10.21 4.65
N LYS A 31 4.88 9.62 3.49
CA LYS A 31 3.99 8.74 2.72
C LYS A 31 3.49 7.56 3.57
N LYS A 32 4.37 6.94 4.35
CA LYS A 32 4.00 5.86 5.27
C LYS A 32 2.96 6.31 6.30
N GLN A 33 3.15 7.49 6.91
CA GLN A 33 2.21 8.04 7.90
C GLN A 33 0.84 8.33 7.27
N GLN A 34 0.81 8.94 6.08
CA GLN A 34 -0.43 9.17 5.34
C GLN A 34 -1.16 7.86 5.04
N LEU A 35 -0.45 6.86 4.51
CA LEU A 35 -1.04 5.55 4.23
C LEU A 35 -1.54 4.84 5.50
N GLN A 36 -0.85 4.99 6.63
CA GLN A 36 -1.30 4.44 7.90
C GLN A 36 -2.62 5.07 8.37
N ALA A 37 -2.78 6.38 8.21
CA ALA A 37 -4.03 7.07 8.53
C ALA A 37 -5.18 6.59 7.63
N GLU A 38 -4.95 6.49 6.32
CA GLU A 38 -5.97 6.03 5.36
C GLU A 38 -6.38 4.56 5.58
N VAL A 39 -5.42 3.69 5.91
CA VAL A 39 -5.72 2.30 6.26
C VAL A 39 -6.61 2.22 7.51
N ARG A 40 -6.36 3.05 8.52
CA ARG A 40 -7.22 3.11 9.72
C ARG A 40 -8.63 3.56 9.38
N LEU A 41 -8.77 4.65 8.60
CA LEU A 41 -10.07 5.13 8.14
C LEU A 41 -10.82 4.08 7.31
N SER A 42 -10.11 3.34 6.44
CA SER A 42 -10.71 2.24 5.69
C SER A 42 -11.20 1.10 6.58
N LEU A 43 -10.47 0.78 7.66
CA LEU A 43 -10.90 -0.22 8.64
C LEU A 43 -12.14 0.22 9.42
N GLU A 44 -12.21 1.49 9.81
CA GLU A 44 -13.39 2.06 10.48
C GLU A 44 -14.62 1.98 9.56
N LYS A 45 -14.49 2.41 8.29
CA LYS A 45 -15.58 2.29 7.31
C LYS A 45 -16.01 0.84 7.09
N LEU A 46 -15.06 -0.09 7.02
CA LEU A 46 -15.37 -1.52 6.93
C LEU A 46 -16.12 -2.04 8.15
N SER A 47 -15.75 -1.62 9.36
CA SER A 47 -16.45 -2.02 10.58
C SER A 47 -17.86 -1.47 10.61
N GLN A 48 -18.05 -0.20 10.26
CA GLN A 48 -19.37 0.44 10.16
C GLN A 48 -20.25 -0.26 9.11
N ASN A 49 -19.72 -0.55 7.93
CA ASN A 49 -20.45 -1.28 6.90
C ASN A 49 -20.83 -2.69 7.36
N ARG A 50 -19.96 -3.40 8.11
CA ARG A 50 -20.26 -4.72 8.68
C ARG A 50 -21.40 -4.66 9.70
N GLU A 51 -21.41 -3.64 10.55
CA GLU A 51 -22.50 -3.42 11.52
C GLU A 51 -23.82 -3.11 10.79
N ALA A 52 -23.80 -2.19 9.83
CA ALA A 52 -24.97 -1.85 9.01
C ALA A 52 -25.51 -3.09 8.27
N ARG A 53 -24.63 -3.93 7.75
CA ARG A 53 -25.04 -5.21 7.11
C ARG A 53 -25.67 -6.18 8.09
N LYS A 54 -25.19 -6.26 9.33
CA LYS A 54 -25.84 -7.12 10.36
C LYS A 54 -27.26 -6.64 10.64
N ILE A 55 -27.45 -5.33 10.80
CA ILE A 55 -28.78 -4.75 11.02
C ILE A 55 -29.69 -5.01 9.80
N ALA A 56 -29.20 -4.76 8.61
CA ALA A 56 -29.96 -5.02 7.37
C ALA A 56 -30.35 -6.51 7.24
N LEU A 57 -29.47 -7.43 7.60
CA LEU A 57 -29.76 -8.86 7.59
C LEU A 57 -30.77 -9.27 8.69
N GLN A 58 -30.73 -8.64 9.85
CA GLN A 58 -31.72 -8.86 10.91
C GLN A 58 -33.10 -8.37 10.47
N ASN A 59 -33.19 -7.20 9.85
CA ASN A 59 -34.43 -6.68 9.28
C ASN A 59 -34.98 -7.62 8.19
N LEU A 60 -34.09 -8.08 7.30
CA LEU A 60 -34.47 -9.06 6.27
C LEU A 60 -34.95 -10.38 6.89
N ALA A 61 -34.30 -10.86 7.95
CA ALA A 61 -34.72 -12.08 8.65
C ALA A 61 -36.11 -11.94 9.27
N GLY A 62 -36.46 -10.75 9.83
CA GLY A 62 -37.79 -10.45 10.32
C GLY A 62 -38.85 -10.54 9.24
N VAL A 63 -38.54 -10.12 8.04
CA VAL A 63 -39.42 -10.16 6.88
C VAL A 63 -39.50 -11.58 6.30
N LEU A 64 -38.39 -12.37 6.32
CA LEU A 64 -38.34 -13.74 5.83
C LEU A 64 -39.23 -14.71 6.62
N VAL A 65 -39.64 -14.37 7.83
CA VAL A 65 -40.59 -15.16 8.62
C VAL A 65 -41.95 -15.30 7.90
N PHE A 66 -42.29 -14.35 7.04
CA PHE A 66 -43.50 -14.42 6.21
C PHE A 66 -43.43 -15.43 5.03
N PHE A 67 -42.19 -15.88 4.70
CA PHE A 67 -42.00 -16.86 3.64
C PHE A 67 -42.00 -18.29 4.22
N SER A 68 -43.17 -18.89 4.24
CA SER A 68 -43.36 -20.27 4.76
C SER A 68 -42.73 -21.33 3.87
N GLU A 69 -42.51 -21.04 2.58
CA GLU A 69 -41.99 -21.99 1.60
C GLU A 69 -40.68 -21.47 0.94
N LYS A 70 -39.69 -22.37 0.83
CA LYS A 70 -38.42 -22.08 0.12
C LYS A 70 -38.63 -21.59 -1.32
N SER A 71 -39.68 -22.06 -1.99
CA SER A 71 -40.02 -21.70 -3.37
C SER A 71 -40.37 -20.22 -3.51
N GLU A 72 -40.96 -19.60 -2.48
CA GLU A 72 -41.27 -18.19 -2.47
C GLU A 72 -40.02 -17.35 -2.27
N ALA A 73 -39.14 -17.73 -1.36
CA ALA A 73 -37.87 -17.05 -1.15
C ALA A 73 -36.99 -17.04 -2.42
N GLU A 74 -36.98 -18.11 -3.19
CA GLU A 74 -36.28 -18.19 -4.48
C GLU A 74 -36.89 -17.25 -5.53
N LYS A 75 -38.20 -17.13 -5.58
CA LYS A 75 -38.88 -16.18 -6.47
C LYS A 75 -38.50 -14.74 -6.13
N PHE A 76 -38.44 -14.36 -4.85
CA PHE A 76 -38.05 -13.01 -4.43
C PHE A 76 -36.59 -12.70 -4.70
N THR A 77 -35.68 -13.62 -4.48
CA THR A 77 -34.25 -13.42 -4.82
C THR A 77 -34.06 -13.31 -6.33
N ALA A 78 -34.91 -13.95 -7.14
CA ALA A 78 -34.88 -13.81 -8.60
C ALA A 78 -35.43 -12.47 -9.09
N LEU A 79 -36.30 -11.81 -8.31
CA LEU A 79 -36.85 -10.49 -8.66
C LEU A 79 -35.77 -9.40 -8.60
N VAL A 80 -34.88 -9.42 -7.59
CA VAL A 80 -33.88 -8.35 -7.43
C VAL A 80 -32.57 -8.76 -8.10
N LYS A 81 -32.36 -8.26 -9.32
CA LYS A 81 -31.10 -8.44 -10.06
C LYS A 81 -30.28 -7.15 -10.03
N VAL A 82 -29.02 -7.28 -9.65
CA VAL A 82 -28.06 -6.19 -9.77
C VAL A 82 -27.68 -6.04 -11.24
N ALA A 83 -27.98 -4.91 -11.83
CA ALA A 83 -27.63 -4.59 -13.22
C ALA A 83 -26.18 -4.14 -13.33
N SER A 84 -25.77 -3.16 -12.50
CA SER A 84 -24.41 -2.68 -12.46
C SER A 84 -24.04 -2.10 -11.11
N ILE A 85 -22.74 -2.10 -10.79
CA ILE A 85 -22.17 -1.41 -9.62
C ILE A 85 -21.34 -0.27 -10.17
N ARG A 86 -21.78 0.97 -9.93
CA ARG A 86 -21.00 2.15 -10.30
C ARG A 86 -19.94 2.42 -9.24
N THR A 87 -18.71 2.54 -9.71
CA THR A 87 -17.57 2.91 -8.89
C THR A 87 -16.82 4.03 -9.56
N SER A 88 -16.49 5.07 -8.82
CA SER A 88 -15.53 6.09 -9.21
C SER A 88 -14.11 5.69 -8.77
N THR A 89 -13.12 6.45 -9.20
CA THR A 89 -11.73 6.23 -8.79
C THR A 89 -11.17 7.50 -8.17
N THR A 90 -10.52 7.35 -7.02
CA THR A 90 -9.85 8.46 -6.33
C THR A 90 -8.39 8.11 -6.11
N ASN A 91 -7.52 9.12 -6.14
CA ASN A 91 -6.09 8.94 -5.90
C ASN A 91 -5.75 9.36 -4.46
N ILE A 92 -5.24 8.42 -3.66
CA ILE A 92 -4.77 8.67 -2.30
C ILE A 92 -3.30 8.29 -2.22
N ALA A 93 -2.45 9.25 -1.88
CA ALA A 93 -1.00 9.08 -1.75
C ALA A 93 -0.33 8.41 -2.99
N GLY A 94 -0.86 8.71 -4.19
CA GLY A 94 -0.35 8.14 -5.44
C GLY A 94 -0.90 6.75 -5.79
N ILE A 95 -1.93 6.27 -5.08
CA ILE A 95 -2.61 5.01 -5.37
C ILE A 95 -4.01 5.32 -5.87
N THR A 96 -4.39 4.74 -6.99
CA THR A 96 -5.77 4.81 -7.50
C THR A 96 -6.61 3.74 -6.81
N ILE A 97 -7.60 4.17 -6.05
CA ILE A 97 -8.54 3.30 -5.33
C ILE A 97 -9.95 3.44 -5.88
N PRO A 98 -10.73 2.35 -5.97
CA PRO A 98 -12.13 2.41 -6.34
C PRO A 98 -12.94 2.99 -5.16
N VAL A 99 -13.89 3.87 -5.46
CA VAL A 99 -14.86 4.41 -4.49
C VAL A 99 -16.24 3.95 -4.91
N PHE A 100 -17.03 3.49 -3.97
CA PHE A 100 -18.40 3.08 -4.22
C PHE A 100 -19.30 4.31 -4.41
N ASP A 101 -20.06 4.35 -5.52
CA ASP A 101 -21.04 5.41 -5.77
C ASP A 101 -22.46 4.89 -5.51
N LYS A 102 -22.90 3.94 -6.31
CA LYS A 102 -24.25 3.35 -6.20
C LYS A 102 -24.34 2.00 -6.89
N VAL A 103 -25.36 1.23 -6.50
CA VAL A 103 -25.79 0.03 -7.21
C VAL A 103 -26.99 0.37 -8.08
N GLU A 104 -26.97 -0.06 -9.31
CA GLU A 104 -28.12 0.00 -10.21
C GLU A 104 -28.78 -1.38 -10.25
N PHE A 105 -30.06 -1.39 -9.96
CA PHE A 105 -30.88 -2.59 -10.03
C PHE A 105 -31.62 -2.61 -11.36
N ALA A 106 -31.87 -3.80 -11.88
CA ALA A 106 -32.71 -3.96 -13.06
C ALA A 106 -34.16 -3.54 -12.74
N ASP A 107 -34.88 -3.05 -13.74
CA ASP A 107 -36.29 -2.72 -13.58
C ASP A 107 -37.08 -3.96 -13.16
N ILE A 108 -37.73 -3.86 -12.02
CA ILE A 108 -38.49 -4.93 -11.42
C ILE A 108 -39.96 -4.56 -11.62
N ARG A 109 -40.68 -5.42 -12.35
CA ARG A 109 -42.12 -5.29 -12.52
C ARG A 109 -42.78 -6.50 -11.87
N TRP A 110 -43.68 -6.24 -10.94
CA TRP A 110 -44.55 -7.22 -10.35
C TRP A 110 -45.99 -6.73 -10.43
N ASP A 111 -46.92 -7.66 -10.50
CA ASP A 111 -48.36 -7.35 -10.56
C ASP A 111 -48.89 -7.21 -9.13
N LEU A 112 -49.38 -6.03 -8.79
CA LEU A 112 -49.92 -5.71 -7.46
C LEU A 112 -51.14 -6.57 -7.07
N LEU A 113 -51.85 -7.20 -8.07
CA LEU A 113 -53.00 -8.04 -7.81
C LEU A 113 -52.63 -9.48 -7.43
N THR A 114 -51.48 -9.95 -7.89
CA THR A 114 -51.02 -11.31 -7.70
C THR A 114 -49.94 -11.47 -6.63
N THR A 115 -49.29 -10.34 -6.24
CA THR A 115 -48.21 -10.35 -5.25
C THR A 115 -48.69 -9.98 -3.84
N PRO A 116 -48.14 -10.60 -2.78
CA PRO A 116 -48.47 -10.26 -1.41
C PRO A 116 -48.14 -8.81 -1.08
N TRP A 117 -48.88 -8.18 -0.17
CA TRP A 117 -48.75 -6.79 0.25
C TRP A 117 -47.38 -6.44 0.82
N TYR A 118 -46.63 -7.40 1.37
CA TYR A 118 -45.31 -7.22 1.94
C TYR A 118 -44.16 -7.24 0.89
N THR A 119 -44.47 -7.41 -0.40
CA THR A 119 -43.48 -7.54 -1.47
C THR A 119 -42.63 -6.32 -1.61
N ASP A 120 -43.21 -5.13 -1.51
CA ASP A 120 -42.48 -3.86 -1.63
C ASP A 120 -41.43 -3.67 -0.52
N GLU A 121 -41.82 -4.01 0.70
CA GLU A 121 -40.93 -3.92 1.87
C GLU A 121 -39.79 -4.93 1.78
N CYS A 122 -40.08 -6.16 1.31
CA CYS A 122 -39.07 -7.19 1.06
C CYS A 122 -38.07 -6.80 0.01
N VAL A 123 -38.55 -6.24 -1.11
CA VAL A 123 -37.70 -5.79 -2.21
C VAL A 123 -36.82 -4.61 -1.76
N ALA A 124 -37.38 -3.67 -0.99
CA ALA A 124 -36.59 -2.56 -0.42
C ALA A 124 -35.49 -3.06 0.51
N ALA A 125 -35.82 -3.91 1.48
CA ALA A 125 -34.84 -4.50 2.42
C ALA A 125 -33.77 -5.33 1.69
N LEU A 126 -34.14 -6.05 0.64
CA LEU A 126 -33.18 -6.83 -0.16
C LEU A 126 -32.26 -5.93 -0.97
N LYS A 127 -32.77 -4.84 -1.57
CA LYS A 127 -31.95 -3.84 -2.27
C LYS A 127 -30.94 -3.20 -1.32
N ASP A 128 -31.35 -2.83 -0.11
CA ASP A 128 -30.47 -2.25 0.91
C ASP A 128 -29.38 -3.24 1.34
N ALA A 129 -29.74 -4.49 1.60
CA ALA A 129 -28.76 -5.51 1.95
C ALA A 129 -27.75 -5.79 0.81
N LEU A 130 -28.22 -5.79 -0.45
CA LEU A 130 -27.35 -5.96 -1.62
C LEU A 130 -26.44 -4.73 -1.86
N SER A 131 -26.96 -3.52 -1.65
CA SER A 131 -26.15 -2.29 -1.78
C SER A 131 -25.05 -2.24 -0.74
N LEU A 132 -25.35 -2.53 0.53
CA LEU A 132 -24.34 -2.61 1.60
C LEU A 132 -23.32 -3.75 1.36
N ARG A 133 -23.76 -4.86 0.77
CA ARG A 133 -22.83 -5.94 0.38
C ARG A 133 -21.89 -5.52 -0.73
N ALA A 134 -22.39 -4.78 -1.74
CA ALA A 134 -21.59 -4.27 -2.85
C ALA A 134 -20.57 -3.23 -2.34
N GLU A 135 -21.03 -2.28 -1.51
CA GLU A 135 -20.17 -1.29 -0.85
C GLU A 135 -19.06 -1.99 -0.04
N GLY A 136 -19.42 -3.00 0.78
CA GLY A 136 -18.44 -3.74 1.56
C GLY A 136 -17.35 -4.40 0.71
N LYS A 137 -17.69 -4.94 -0.46
CA LYS A 137 -16.70 -5.50 -1.40
C LYS A 137 -15.76 -4.44 -1.96
N VAL A 138 -16.27 -3.24 -2.26
CA VAL A 138 -15.45 -2.13 -2.75
C VAL A 138 -14.51 -1.64 -1.64
N LEU A 139 -15.00 -1.49 -0.41
CA LEU A 139 -14.22 -1.10 0.76
C LEU A 139 -13.12 -2.14 1.09
N GLU A 140 -13.41 -3.43 0.98
CA GLU A 140 -12.40 -4.48 1.12
C GLU A 140 -11.28 -4.35 0.07
N LYS A 141 -11.64 -4.08 -1.18
CA LYS A 141 -10.67 -3.87 -2.25
C LYS A 141 -9.83 -2.61 -2.02
N GLN A 142 -10.44 -1.51 -1.56
CA GLN A 142 -9.71 -0.30 -1.16
C GLN A 142 -8.69 -0.62 -0.06
N TYR A 143 -9.13 -1.27 1.00
CA TYR A 143 -8.26 -1.66 2.11
C TYR A 143 -7.08 -2.52 1.65
N GLN A 144 -7.33 -3.52 0.80
CA GLN A 144 -6.27 -4.40 0.28
C GLN A 144 -5.22 -3.63 -0.51
N LEU A 145 -5.64 -2.70 -1.39
CA LEU A 145 -4.73 -1.87 -2.18
C LEU A 145 -3.89 -0.94 -1.29
N LEU A 146 -4.52 -0.25 -0.34
CA LEU A 146 -3.83 0.64 0.60
C LEU A 146 -2.86 -0.13 1.50
N PHE A 147 -3.26 -1.29 2.00
CA PHE A 147 -2.43 -2.13 2.86
C PHE A 147 -1.21 -2.72 2.13
N ALA A 148 -1.38 -3.14 0.89
CA ALA A 148 -0.28 -3.63 0.05
C ALA A 148 0.79 -2.54 -0.17
N GLU A 149 0.36 -1.32 -0.51
CA GLU A 149 1.29 -0.20 -0.69
C GLU A 149 1.92 0.26 0.62
N LEU A 150 1.17 0.25 1.74
CA LEU A 150 1.73 0.52 3.06
C LEU A 150 2.84 -0.48 3.42
N THR A 151 2.62 -1.76 3.14
CA THR A 151 3.62 -2.80 3.35
C THR A 151 4.87 -2.55 2.51
N THR A 152 4.70 -2.28 1.22
CA THR A 152 5.80 -1.97 0.30
C THR A 152 6.57 -0.71 0.73
N THR A 153 5.85 0.35 1.10
CA THR A 153 6.47 1.61 1.58
C THR A 153 7.22 1.39 2.90
N THR A 154 6.66 0.59 3.80
CA THR A 154 7.32 0.23 5.08
C THR A 154 8.59 -0.56 4.84
N GLN A 155 8.57 -1.51 3.90
CA GLN A 155 9.77 -2.27 3.53
C GLN A 155 10.86 -1.36 2.95
N ARG A 156 10.49 -0.40 2.09
CA ARG A 156 11.43 0.59 1.53
C ARG A 156 12.03 1.49 2.60
N VAL A 157 11.22 1.99 3.53
CA VAL A 157 11.70 2.80 4.67
C VAL A 157 12.69 1.99 5.50
N ASN A 158 12.34 0.77 5.89
CA ASN A 158 13.21 -0.11 6.67
C ASN A 158 14.51 -0.45 5.93
N LEU A 159 14.45 -0.69 4.62
CA LEU A 159 15.62 -0.94 3.79
C LEU A 159 16.58 0.26 3.79
N PHE A 160 16.06 1.48 3.61
CA PHE A 160 16.90 2.66 3.58
C PHE A 160 17.50 2.97 4.96
N GLU A 161 16.68 2.93 6.00
CA GLU A 161 17.08 3.31 7.34
C GLU A 161 18.02 2.29 7.99
N LYS A 162 17.69 1.00 7.90
CA LYS A 162 18.41 -0.06 8.63
C LYS A 162 19.53 -0.73 7.84
N VAL A 163 19.48 -0.67 6.51
CA VAL A 163 20.46 -1.38 5.66
C VAL A 163 21.27 -0.40 4.82
N LYS A 164 20.64 0.37 3.94
CA LYS A 164 21.38 1.17 2.95
C LYS A 164 22.17 2.33 3.55
N ILE A 165 21.58 3.07 4.46
CA ILE A 165 22.28 4.20 5.11
C ILE A 165 23.47 3.71 5.97
N PRO A 166 23.34 2.71 6.85
CA PRO A 166 24.50 2.17 7.60
C PRO A 166 25.57 1.56 6.67
N GLU A 167 25.15 0.81 5.64
CA GLU A 167 26.07 0.20 4.67
C GLU A 167 26.90 1.27 3.95
N CYS A 168 26.28 2.32 3.43
CA CYS A 168 26.99 3.42 2.77
C CYS A 168 27.97 4.11 3.72
N LYS A 169 27.58 4.39 4.97
CA LYS A 169 28.45 5.00 5.97
C LYS A 169 29.68 4.14 6.25
N GLU A 170 29.48 2.84 6.42
CA GLU A 170 30.58 1.91 6.70
C GLU A 170 31.49 1.75 5.48
N ASN A 171 30.93 1.70 4.27
CA ASN A 171 31.70 1.65 3.02
C ASN A 171 32.58 2.88 2.85
N ILE A 172 32.01 4.07 3.09
CA ILE A 172 32.76 5.33 3.04
C ILE A 172 33.91 5.31 4.06
N ARG A 173 33.66 4.84 5.27
CA ARG A 173 34.69 4.72 6.32
C ARG A 173 35.82 3.79 5.87
N ARG A 174 35.52 2.60 5.37
CA ARG A 174 36.50 1.62 4.89
C ARG A 174 37.31 2.15 3.72
N ILE A 175 36.67 2.78 2.73
CA ILE A 175 37.35 3.36 1.59
C ILE A 175 38.29 4.47 2.04
N LYS A 176 37.85 5.34 2.97
CA LYS A 176 38.67 6.44 3.50
C LYS A 176 39.93 5.95 4.19
N ILE A 177 39.83 4.90 5.02
CA ILE A 177 40.98 4.28 5.70
C ILE A 177 41.97 3.74 4.66
N GLN A 178 41.48 2.95 3.71
CA GLN A 178 42.34 2.34 2.68
C GLN A 178 43.06 3.39 1.78
N LEU A 179 42.33 4.47 1.42
CA LEU A 179 42.94 5.57 0.67
C LEU A 179 44.01 6.30 1.49
N GLY A 180 43.79 6.52 2.78
CA GLY A 180 44.78 7.06 3.69
C GLY A 180 46.04 6.21 3.77
N ASP A 181 45.90 4.89 3.91
CA ASP A 181 47.05 3.97 3.91
C ASP A 181 47.80 3.95 2.60
N MET A 182 47.10 4.03 1.47
CA MET A 182 47.72 4.17 0.16
C MET A 182 48.49 5.48 0.00
N GLU A 183 47.93 6.60 0.49
CA GLU A 183 48.60 7.93 0.43
C GLU A 183 49.86 7.93 1.34
N THR A 184 49.79 7.39 2.54
CA THR A 184 50.92 7.25 3.44
C THR A 184 52.01 6.38 2.81
N SER A 185 51.65 5.25 2.23
CA SER A 185 52.59 4.38 1.52
C SER A 185 53.23 5.05 0.28
N ALA A 186 52.47 5.88 -0.42
CA ALA A 186 52.97 6.63 -1.58
C ALA A 186 54.00 7.68 -1.16
N VAL A 187 53.75 8.41 -0.04
CA VAL A 187 54.67 9.36 0.54
C VAL A 187 55.97 8.68 0.98
N ALA A 188 55.88 7.53 1.66
CA ALA A 188 57.05 6.76 2.07
C ALA A 188 57.89 6.32 0.86
N ARG A 189 57.24 5.77 -0.19
CA ARG A 189 57.93 5.38 -1.43
C ARG A 189 58.60 6.57 -2.12
N SER A 190 57.96 7.72 -2.18
CA SER A 190 58.53 8.92 -2.80
C SER A 190 59.76 9.44 -2.01
N LYS A 191 59.74 9.40 -0.66
CA LYS A 191 60.90 9.72 0.19
C LYS A 191 62.08 8.79 -0.08
N ILE A 192 61.83 7.46 -0.13
CA ILE A 192 62.87 6.49 -0.45
C ILE A 192 63.45 6.71 -1.86
N ALA A 193 62.59 6.95 -2.85
CA ALA A 193 63.06 7.25 -4.22
C ALA A 193 63.92 8.51 -4.29
N LYS A 194 63.51 9.58 -3.58
CA LYS A 194 64.28 10.82 -3.51
C LYS A 194 65.65 10.59 -2.85
N ASN A 195 65.73 9.89 -1.74
CA ASN A 195 67.01 9.58 -1.10
C ASN A 195 67.93 8.76 -2.02
N LYS A 196 67.39 7.75 -2.72
CA LYS A 196 68.15 6.96 -3.69
C LYS A 196 68.71 7.82 -4.84
N SER A 197 67.89 8.71 -5.43
CA SER A 197 68.34 9.58 -6.53
C SER A 197 69.42 10.58 -6.08
N GLN A 198 69.35 11.08 -4.83
CA GLN A 198 70.38 11.92 -4.27
C GLN A 198 71.71 11.18 -4.06
N HIS A 199 71.66 9.93 -3.61
CA HIS A 199 72.87 9.09 -3.47
C HIS A 199 73.48 8.74 -4.83
N THR A 200 72.64 8.51 -5.86
CA THR A 200 73.18 8.19 -7.22
C THR A 200 73.75 9.43 -7.92
N ALA A 201 73.34 10.66 -7.54
CA ALA A 201 73.90 11.88 -8.11
C ALA A 201 75.20 12.35 -7.44
N LEU A 202 75.63 11.69 -6.36
CA LEU A 202 76.86 11.98 -5.61
C LEU A 202 78.00 10.97 -5.90
N VAL A 203 77.74 9.99 -6.76
CA VAL A 203 78.74 9.05 -7.32
C VAL A 203 78.91 9.32 -8.78
#